data_72d7df8d809ca54a9b78b36a54a39b2d
#
_entry.id   72d7df8d809ca54a9b78b36a54a39b2d
#
_cell.length_a   1.000
_cell.length_b   1.000
_cell.length_c   1.000
_cell.angle_alpha   90.00
_cell.angle_beta   90.00
_cell.angle_gamma   90.00
#
_symmetry.space_group_name_H-M   'P 1'
#
loop_
_entity.id
_entity.type
_entity.pdbx_description
1 polymer ?
#
loop_
_entity_poly.entity_id
_entity_poly.type
_entity_poly.pdbx_seq_one_letter_code
_entity_poly.pdbx_strand_id
1 'polypeptide(L)'
;MNITVYLASSTGNDSKFEAAVKELGTWIGASGNTLVYGGSKTGLMGELAQSVLQAGGKVIGVEPQFFVDEEYQYEGLTKLIVTKDMAERKTKMIELGDAFIAFPGGVGTLEEVSEIMSKISLGHLQAPCIYYNLDGYYDDIKHFLQQMIAKGFSSEEKQQGVYFAESLEKIKELLK
;
A
#
# COMPACT_ATOMS: atom_id res chain seq x y z
N MET A 1 -6.21 -10.31 -8.81
CA MET A 1 -6.10 -8.83 -8.86
C MET A 1 -4.68 -8.38 -8.53
N ASN A 2 -4.34 -7.16 -8.89
CA ASN A 2 -3.12 -6.51 -8.46
C ASN A 2 -3.41 -5.67 -7.21
N ILE A 3 -2.73 -5.94 -6.11
CA ILE A 3 -2.88 -5.20 -4.85
C ILE A 3 -1.65 -4.32 -4.69
N THR A 4 -1.85 -3.01 -4.75
CA THR A 4 -0.79 -2.03 -4.49
C THR A 4 -0.70 -1.79 -2.98
N VAL A 5 0.48 -2.00 -2.40
CA VAL A 5 0.72 -1.79 -0.97
C VAL A 5 1.75 -0.69 -0.78
N TYR A 6 1.36 0.35 -0.07
CA TYR A 6 2.22 1.43 0.40
C TYR A 6 2.62 1.17 1.86
N LEU A 7 3.90 1.20 2.15
CA LEU A 7 4.43 0.87 3.48
C LEU A 7 5.83 1.44 3.68
N ALA A 8 6.33 1.33 4.92
CA ALA A 8 7.65 1.84 5.28
C ALA A 8 8.81 1.04 4.67
N SER A 9 9.90 1.74 4.35
CA SER A 9 11.22 1.16 4.08
C SER A 9 12.01 0.82 5.36
N SER A 10 11.48 1.14 6.55
CA SER A 10 11.99 0.75 7.85
C SER A 10 11.10 -0.34 8.47
N THR A 11 11.59 -1.01 9.52
CA THR A 11 10.84 -2.05 10.23
C THR A 11 9.90 -1.50 11.30
N GLY A 12 10.05 -0.21 11.66
CA GLY A 12 9.41 0.35 12.84
C GLY A 12 10.05 -0.12 14.14
N ASN A 13 9.38 0.11 15.25
CA ASN A 13 9.87 -0.21 16.60
C ASN A 13 9.01 -1.25 17.34
N ASP A 14 8.05 -1.87 16.66
CA ASP A 14 7.18 -2.92 17.21
C ASP A 14 7.22 -4.14 16.27
N SER A 15 7.55 -5.31 16.81
CA SER A 15 7.60 -6.59 16.08
C SER A 15 6.25 -7.01 15.48
N LYS A 16 5.14 -6.44 15.94
CA LYS A 16 3.81 -6.67 15.39
C LYS A 16 3.70 -6.22 13.93
N PHE A 17 4.41 -5.15 13.54
CA PHE A 17 4.43 -4.69 12.14
C PHE A 17 5.04 -5.74 11.22
N GLU A 18 6.14 -6.35 11.65
CA GLU A 18 6.80 -7.41 10.88
C GLU A 18 5.93 -8.66 10.78
N ALA A 19 5.29 -9.08 11.88
CA ALA A 19 4.37 -10.22 11.86
C ALA A 19 3.17 -9.96 10.92
N ALA A 20 2.53 -8.81 11.04
CA ALA A 20 1.36 -8.47 10.24
C ALA A 20 1.68 -8.30 8.73
N VAL A 21 2.85 -7.74 8.39
CA VAL A 21 3.26 -7.61 6.98
C VAL A 21 3.56 -8.96 6.34
N LYS A 22 4.14 -9.91 7.10
CA LYS A 22 4.36 -11.28 6.64
C LYS A 22 3.04 -12.03 6.40
N GLU A 23 2.08 -11.89 7.30
CA GLU A 23 0.74 -12.45 7.11
C GLU A 23 0.04 -11.87 5.88
N LEU A 24 0.10 -10.55 5.69
CA LEU A 24 -0.44 -9.86 4.52
C LEU A 24 0.19 -10.39 3.23
N GLY A 25 1.53 -10.48 3.18
CA GLY A 25 2.28 -10.98 2.03
C GLY A 25 1.94 -12.43 1.71
N THR A 26 1.91 -13.29 2.73
CA THR A 26 1.53 -14.70 2.58
C THR A 26 0.13 -14.85 2.00
N TRP A 27 -0.84 -14.07 2.49
CA TRP A 27 -2.19 -14.08 1.95
C TRP A 27 -2.24 -13.59 0.49
N ILE A 28 -1.58 -12.49 0.16
CA ILE A 28 -1.54 -11.97 -1.22
C ILE A 28 -1.04 -13.06 -2.17
N GLY A 29 0.08 -13.71 -1.83
CA GLY A 29 0.67 -14.76 -2.65
C GLY A 29 -0.21 -16.01 -2.76
N ALA A 30 -0.67 -16.55 -1.64
CA ALA A 30 -1.47 -17.76 -1.58
C ALA A 30 -2.84 -17.62 -2.26
N SER A 31 -3.38 -16.40 -2.33
CA SER A 31 -4.67 -16.11 -2.97
C SER A 31 -4.58 -15.89 -4.49
N GLY A 32 -3.41 -16.07 -5.10
CA GLY A 32 -3.19 -15.84 -6.53
C GLY A 32 -3.21 -14.37 -6.95
N ASN A 33 -3.14 -13.45 -5.99
CA ASN A 33 -3.02 -12.02 -6.25
C ASN A 33 -1.56 -11.65 -6.60
N THR A 34 -1.38 -10.49 -7.18
CA THR A 34 -0.06 -9.92 -7.47
C THR A 34 0.17 -8.72 -6.57
N LEU A 35 1.30 -8.68 -5.88
CA LEU A 35 1.75 -7.49 -5.17
C LEU A 35 2.32 -6.46 -6.14
N VAL A 36 1.90 -5.21 -6.01
CA VAL A 36 2.56 -4.02 -6.58
C VAL A 36 3.08 -3.19 -5.41
N TYR A 37 4.37 -2.81 -5.42
CA TYR A 37 4.97 -2.06 -4.33
C TYR A 37 6.19 -1.24 -4.77
N GLY A 38 6.83 -0.54 -3.85
CA GLY A 38 7.94 0.37 -4.14
C GLY A 38 9.25 -0.23 -4.61
N GLY A 39 9.40 -1.56 -4.67
CA GLY A 39 10.57 -2.23 -5.23
C GLY A 39 11.69 -2.52 -4.25
N SER A 40 11.77 -1.83 -3.12
CA SER A 40 12.89 -1.92 -2.16
C SER A 40 12.99 -3.27 -1.45
N LYS A 41 14.24 -3.67 -1.18
CA LYS A 41 14.58 -4.84 -0.34
C LYS A 41 14.62 -4.54 1.16
N THR A 42 14.49 -3.26 1.56
CA THR A 42 14.69 -2.83 2.95
C THR A 42 13.41 -2.82 3.78
N GLY A 43 13.55 -3.05 5.08
CA GLY A 43 12.49 -2.94 6.07
C GLY A 43 11.26 -3.76 5.76
N LEU A 44 10.08 -3.22 6.07
CA LEU A 44 8.80 -3.89 5.83
C LEU A 44 8.52 -4.15 4.34
N MET A 45 9.10 -3.35 3.42
CA MET A 45 8.98 -3.58 1.99
C MET A 45 9.62 -4.92 1.58
N GLY A 46 10.84 -5.19 2.05
CA GLY A 46 11.55 -6.45 1.78
C GLY A 46 10.82 -7.65 2.36
N GLU A 47 10.33 -7.54 3.60
CA GLU A 47 9.56 -8.60 4.28
C GLU A 47 8.26 -8.92 3.54
N LEU A 48 7.55 -7.91 3.07
CA LEU A 48 6.32 -8.09 2.29
C LEU A 48 6.61 -8.84 0.98
N ALA A 49 7.57 -8.35 0.19
CA ALA A 49 7.92 -8.96 -1.09
C ALA A 49 8.37 -10.41 -0.93
N GLN A 50 9.23 -10.68 0.06
CA GLN A 50 9.69 -12.02 0.38
C GLN A 50 8.53 -12.96 0.74
N SER A 51 7.60 -12.52 1.57
CA SER A 51 6.46 -13.32 2.02
C SER A 51 5.52 -13.68 0.86
N VAL A 52 5.28 -12.75 -0.08
CA VAL A 52 4.50 -13.01 -1.28
C VAL A 52 5.18 -14.06 -2.16
N LEU A 53 6.48 -13.92 -2.42
CA LEU A 53 7.25 -14.85 -3.26
C LEU A 53 7.32 -16.24 -2.63
N GLN A 54 7.55 -16.35 -1.32
CA GLN A 54 7.56 -17.62 -0.59
C GLN A 54 6.21 -18.33 -0.62
N ALA A 55 5.12 -17.58 -0.68
CA ALA A 55 3.76 -18.12 -0.85
C ALA A 55 3.41 -18.47 -2.31
N GLY A 56 4.36 -18.37 -3.24
CA GLY A 56 4.17 -18.68 -4.66
C GLY A 56 3.48 -17.57 -5.47
N GLY A 57 3.34 -16.37 -4.91
CA GLY A 57 2.74 -15.22 -5.55
C GLY A 57 3.67 -14.47 -6.50
N LYS A 58 3.14 -13.45 -7.15
CA LYS A 58 3.87 -12.56 -8.05
C LYS A 58 4.10 -11.21 -7.41
N VAL A 59 5.26 -10.60 -7.67
CA VAL A 59 5.65 -9.29 -7.14
C VAL A 59 6.15 -8.40 -8.27
N ILE A 60 5.53 -7.22 -8.39
CA ILE A 60 5.96 -6.15 -9.28
C ILE A 60 6.50 -5.00 -8.41
N GLY A 61 7.80 -4.75 -8.52
CA GLY A 61 8.43 -3.57 -7.94
C GLY A 61 8.38 -2.40 -8.92
N VAL A 62 8.12 -1.20 -8.40
CA VAL A 62 8.19 0.05 -9.18
C VAL A 62 9.14 1.00 -8.48
N GLU A 63 10.29 1.27 -9.08
CA GLU A 63 11.38 1.97 -8.42
C GLU A 63 12.00 3.01 -9.35
N PRO A 64 12.28 4.25 -8.89
CA PRO A 64 12.96 5.23 -9.72
C PRO A 64 14.43 4.86 -9.93
N GLN A 65 14.98 5.27 -11.07
CA GLN A 65 16.34 4.94 -11.50
C GLN A 65 17.39 5.24 -10.43
N PHE A 66 17.26 6.37 -9.72
CA PHE A 66 18.25 6.75 -8.70
C PHE A 66 18.31 5.77 -7.51
N PHE A 67 17.22 5.11 -7.14
CA PHE A 67 17.24 4.05 -6.13
C PHE A 67 17.80 2.74 -6.68
N VAL A 68 17.59 2.46 -7.96
CA VAL A 68 18.20 1.31 -8.63
C VAL A 68 19.72 1.49 -8.70
N ASP A 69 20.20 2.70 -8.98
CA ASP A 69 21.63 3.04 -9.00
C ASP A 69 22.28 2.88 -7.61
N GLU A 70 21.51 3.04 -6.54
CA GLU A 70 21.92 2.80 -5.15
C GLU A 70 21.68 1.36 -4.68
N GLU A 71 21.26 0.47 -5.55
CA GLU A 71 21.02 -0.96 -5.28
C GLU A 71 20.00 -1.25 -4.18
N TYR A 72 18.95 -0.41 -4.07
CA TYR A 72 17.85 -0.63 -3.11
C TYR A 72 16.84 -1.68 -3.55
N GLN A 73 16.81 -2.05 -4.81
CA GLN A 73 15.84 -3.01 -5.36
C GLN A 73 15.98 -4.39 -4.72
N TYR A 74 14.83 -5.06 -4.59
CA TYR A 74 14.78 -6.47 -4.19
C TYR A 74 15.17 -7.36 -5.37
N GLU A 75 16.12 -8.26 -5.17
CA GLU A 75 16.53 -9.25 -6.17
C GLU A 75 15.51 -10.39 -6.23
N GLY A 76 15.20 -10.86 -7.44
CA GLY A 76 14.27 -11.98 -7.63
C GLY A 76 12.79 -11.60 -7.71
N LEU A 77 12.47 -10.33 -7.88
CA LEU A 77 11.11 -9.90 -8.19
C LEU A 77 10.61 -10.56 -9.47
N THR A 78 9.30 -10.81 -9.56
CA THR A 78 8.67 -11.27 -10.82
C THR A 78 8.88 -10.25 -11.93
N LYS A 79 8.81 -8.95 -11.58
CA LYS A 79 9.07 -7.84 -12.50
C LYS A 79 9.55 -6.61 -11.72
N LEU A 80 10.57 -5.93 -12.25
CA LEU A 80 10.96 -4.59 -11.81
C LEU A 80 10.62 -3.60 -12.93
N ILE A 81 9.91 -2.54 -12.59
CA ILE A 81 9.62 -1.40 -13.48
C ILE A 81 10.45 -0.23 -12.97
N VAL A 82 11.38 0.22 -13.79
CA VAL A 82 12.22 1.37 -13.48
C VAL A 82 11.57 2.62 -14.06
N THR A 83 11.45 3.66 -13.23
CA THR A 83 10.85 4.95 -13.61
C THR A 83 11.90 6.05 -13.53
N LYS A 84 11.66 7.17 -14.22
CA LYS A 84 12.60 8.28 -14.27
C LYS A 84 12.66 9.07 -12.95
N ASP A 85 11.51 9.17 -12.26
CA ASP A 85 11.34 9.98 -11.05
C ASP A 85 10.21 9.43 -10.16
N MET A 86 10.02 10.06 -8.98
CA MET A 86 8.98 9.67 -8.03
C MET A 86 7.56 9.94 -8.54
N ALA A 87 7.36 10.92 -9.39
CA ALA A 87 6.03 11.22 -9.94
C ALA A 87 5.58 10.10 -10.88
N GLU A 88 6.46 9.67 -11.80
CA GLU A 88 6.20 8.54 -12.69
C GLU A 88 6.01 7.24 -11.89
N ARG A 89 6.81 7.00 -10.85
CA ARG A 89 6.65 5.85 -9.95
C ARG A 89 5.25 5.78 -9.36
N LYS A 90 4.78 6.85 -8.73
CA LYS A 90 3.44 6.92 -8.13
C LYS A 90 2.35 6.69 -9.17
N THR A 91 2.45 7.35 -10.31
CA THR A 91 1.51 7.16 -11.43
C THR A 91 1.46 5.69 -11.84
N LYS A 92 2.63 5.05 -12.01
CA LYS A 92 2.71 3.65 -12.43
C LYS A 92 2.13 2.68 -11.40
N MET A 93 2.38 2.91 -10.12
CA MET A 93 1.79 2.10 -9.04
C MET A 93 0.26 2.21 -9.00
N ILE A 94 -0.28 3.40 -9.29
CA ILE A 94 -1.73 3.62 -9.38
C ILE A 94 -2.33 2.92 -10.60
N GLU A 95 -1.71 3.06 -11.78
CA GLU A 95 -2.17 2.42 -13.02
C GLU A 95 -2.23 0.89 -12.94
N LEU A 96 -1.34 0.28 -12.17
CA LEU A 96 -1.25 -1.17 -12.04
C LEU A 96 -2.23 -1.74 -11.01
N GLY A 97 -2.64 -0.95 -10.03
CA GLY A 97 -3.41 -1.42 -8.87
C GLY A 97 -4.90 -1.55 -9.13
N ASP A 98 -5.47 -2.69 -8.76
CA ASP A 98 -6.92 -2.90 -8.69
C ASP A 98 -7.47 -2.56 -7.29
N ALA A 99 -6.62 -2.59 -6.28
CA ALA A 99 -6.88 -2.25 -4.88
C ALA A 99 -5.64 -1.67 -4.22
N PHE A 100 -5.81 -0.82 -3.23
CA PHE A 100 -4.74 -0.09 -2.55
C PHE A 100 -4.79 -0.32 -1.05
N ILE A 101 -3.66 -0.70 -0.46
CA ILE A 101 -3.52 -0.89 0.98
C ILE A 101 -2.42 0.05 1.50
N ALA A 102 -2.76 0.89 2.47
CA ALA A 102 -1.79 1.63 3.27
C ALA A 102 -1.49 0.84 4.54
N PHE A 103 -0.36 0.14 4.57
CA PHE A 103 0.19 -0.47 5.77
C PHE A 103 0.93 0.61 6.60
N PRO A 104 1.10 0.45 7.92
CA PRO A 104 1.85 1.40 8.72
C PRO A 104 3.17 1.85 8.10
N GLY A 105 3.37 3.15 8.02
CA GLY A 105 4.53 3.75 7.35
C GLY A 105 4.71 5.23 7.72
N GLY A 106 5.66 5.87 7.08
CA GLY A 106 6.00 7.27 7.31
C GLY A 106 5.32 8.23 6.34
N VAL A 107 5.95 9.40 6.17
CA VAL A 107 5.45 10.50 5.32
C VAL A 107 5.30 10.08 3.86
N GLY A 108 6.20 9.22 3.33
CA GLY A 108 6.08 8.70 1.96
C GLY A 108 4.80 7.89 1.76
N THR A 109 4.49 6.99 2.71
CA THR A 109 3.23 6.22 2.70
C THR A 109 2.02 7.14 2.78
N LEU A 110 2.07 8.19 3.63
CA LEU A 110 1.00 9.19 3.73
C LEU A 110 0.81 9.96 2.43
N GLU A 111 1.88 10.38 1.77
CA GLU A 111 1.83 11.06 0.47
C GLU A 111 1.15 10.18 -0.59
N GLU A 112 1.60 8.93 -0.71
CA GLU A 112 1.09 7.97 -1.70
C GLU A 112 -0.40 7.69 -1.50
N VAL A 113 -0.83 7.39 -0.28
CA VAL A 113 -2.25 7.09 0.00
C VAL A 113 -3.14 8.33 -0.10
N SER A 114 -2.61 9.53 0.20
CA SER A 114 -3.35 10.78 0.03
C SER A 114 -3.64 11.07 -1.44
N GLU A 115 -2.75 10.71 -2.35
CA GLU A 115 -3.01 10.80 -3.78
C GLU A 115 -4.14 9.85 -4.22
N ILE A 116 -4.17 8.62 -3.71
CA ILE A 116 -5.26 7.66 -3.95
C ILE A 116 -6.59 8.25 -3.48
N MET A 117 -6.67 8.75 -2.24
CA MET A 117 -7.89 9.36 -1.71
C MET A 117 -8.34 10.57 -2.54
N SER A 118 -7.41 11.41 -2.99
CA SER A 118 -7.71 12.55 -3.85
C SER A 118 -8.34 12.10 -5.18
N LYS A 119 -7.78 11.08 -5.83
CA LYS A 119 -8.31 10.54 -7.08
C LYS A 119 -9.70 9.91 -6.89
N ILE A 120 -9.93 9.21 -5.77
CA ILE A 120 -11.26 8.67 -5.41
C ILE A 120 -12.26 9.82 -5.24
N SER A 121 -11.91 10.83 -4.45
CA SER A 121 -12.76 12.02 -4.19
C SER A 121 -13.15 12.79 -5.45
N LEU A 122 -12.31 12.76 -6.48
CA LEU A 122 -12.56 13.40 -7.79
C LEU A 122 -13.28 12.46 -8.79
N GLY A 123 -13.54 11.21 -8.41
CA GLY A 123 -14.13 10.22 -9.31
C GLY A 123 -13.18 9.72 -10.40
N HIS A 124 -11.89 9.99 -10.27
CA HIS A 124 -10.85 9.55 -11.22
C HIS A 124 -10.32 8.13 -10.93
N LEU A 125 -10.67 7.56 -9.80
CA LEU A 125 -10.30 6.21 -9.40
C LEU A 125 -11.49 5.54 -8.70
N GLN A 126 -11.85 4.35 -9.18
CA GLN A 126 -12.91 3.52 -8.61
C GLN A 126 -12.31 2.20 -8.12
N ALA A 127 -11.59 2.26 -7.01
CA ALA A 127 -10.93 1.12 -6.41
C ALA A 127 -10.93 1.26 -4.88
N PRO A 128 -10.97 0.16 -4.11
CA PRO A 128 -10.88 0.24 -2.66
C PRO A 128 -9.49 0.74 -2.21
N CYS A 129 -9.51 1.71 -1.30
CA CYS A 129 -8.35 2.22 -0.58
C CYS A 129 -8.49 1.86 0.89
N ILE A 130 -7.65 0.97 1.39
CA ILE A 130 -7.78 0.38 2.72
C ILE A 130 -6.58 0.79 3.58
N TYR A 131 -6.83 1.53 4.64
CA TYR A 131 -5.87 1.71 5.71
C TYR A 131 -5.85 0.45 6.58
N TYR A 132 -4.71 -0.25 6.62
CA TYR A 132 -4.50 -1.33 7.59
C TYR A 132 -4.23 -0.69 8.95
N ASN A 133 -5.31 -0.48 9.69
CA ASN A 133 -5.32 0.23 10.96
C ASN A 133 -4.89 -0.66 12.12
N LEU A 134 -3.71 -1.27 12.01
CA LEU A 134 -3.14 -2.16 13.01
C LEU A 134 -2.93 -1.40 14.32
N ASP A 135 -3.54 -1.91 15.40
CA ASP A 135 -3.48 -1.30 16.75
C ASP A 135 -3.84 0.20 16.78
N GLY A 136 -4.71 0.66 15.86
CA GLY A 136 -5.14 2.05 15.82
C GLY A 136 -4.12 3.02 15.20
N TYR A 137 -3.11 2.53 14.49
CA TYR A 137 -2.04 3.35 13.90
C TYR A 137 -2.57 4.53 13.06
N TYR A 138 -3.71 4.36 12.40
CA TYR A 138 -4.34 5.36 11.55
C TYR A 138 -5.59 6.01 12.16
N ASP A 139 -5.84 5.87 13.48
CA ASP A 139 -7.02 6.44 14.14
C ASP A 139 -7.09 7.96 13.99
N ASP A 140 -5.96 8.68 14.07
CA ASP A 140 -5.92 10.12 13.89
C ASP A 140 -6.24 10.53 12.45
N ILE A 141 -5.83 9.75 11.45
CA ILE A 141 -6.20 9.97 10.05
C ILE A 141 -7.70 9.75 9.85
N LYS A 142 -8.25 8.67 10.42
CA LYS A 142 -9.69 8.38 10.39
C LYS A 142 -10.49 9.54 11.01
N HIS A 143 -10.06 10.02 12.17
CA HIS A 143 -10.67 11.16 12.84
C HIS A 143 -10.57 12.43 11.99
N PHE A 144 -9.42 12.71 11.38
CA PHE A 144 -9.23 13.87 10.53
C PHE A 144 -10.14 13.85 9.29
N LEU A 145 -10.32 12.69 8.65
CA LEU A 145 -11.25 12.54 7.53
C LEU A 145 -12.70 12.81 7.96
N GLN A 146 -13.11 12.38 9.15
CA GLN A 146 -14.41 12.70 9.73
C GLN A 146 -14.56 14.21 9.99
N GLN A 147 -13.51 14.87 10.47
CA GLN A 147 -13.49 16.31 10.65
C GLN A 147 -13.65 17.07 9.33
N MET A 148 -13.05 16.59 8.23
CA MET A 148 -13.24 17.20 6.91
C MET A 148 -14.70 17.20 6.51
N ILE A 149 -15.44 16.11 6.76
CA ILE A 149 -16.88 16.02 6.50
C ILE A 149 -17.63 16.99 7.42
N ALA A 150 -17.38 16.94 8.72
CA ALA A 150 -18.06 17.78 9.71
C ALA A 150 -17.86 19.29 9.47
N LYS A 151 -16.73 19.68 8.86
CA LYS A 151 -16.39 21.07 8.52
C LYS A 151 -16.79 21.47 7.08
N GLY A 152 -17.38 20.55 6.30
CA GLY A 152 -17.84 20.83 4.94
C GLY A 152 -16.74 20.83 3.87
N PHE A 153 -15.53 20.32 4.16
CA PHE A 153 -14.44 20.22 3.18
C PHE A 153 -14.47 18.89 2.42
N SER A 154 -15.29 17.93 2.84
CA SER A 154 -15.51 16.65 2.17
C SER A 154 -16.95 16.18 2.40
N SER A 155 -17.31 15.01 1.89
CA SER A 155 -18.58 14.35 2.15
C SER A 155 -18.37 12.83 2.24
N GLU A 156 -19.33 12.09 2.78
CA GLU A 156 -19.30 10.62 2.78
C GLU A 156 -19.18 10.06 1.36
N GLU A 157 -19.88 10.66 0.40
CA GLU A 157 -19.81 10.28 -1.02
C GLU A 157 -18.39 10.42 -1.57
N LYS A 158 -17.69 11.53 -1.28
CA LYS A 158 -16.32 11.78 -1.72
C LYS A 158 -15.29 10.87 -1.04
N GLN A 159 -15.62 10.29 0.10
CA GLN A 159 -14.77 9.32 0.81
C GLN A 159 -15.23 7.87 0.61
N GLN A 160 -16.25 7.65 -0.22
CA GLN A 160 -16.71 6.31 -0.55
C GLN A 160 -15.59 5.54 -1.26
N GLY A 161 -15.25 4.35 -0.74
CA GLY A 161 -14.12 3.55 -1.22
C GLY A 161 -12.86 3.66 -0.35
N VAL A 162 -12.87 4.55 0.67
CA VAL A 162 -11.82 4.63 1.68
C VAL A 162 -12.26 3.88 2.93
N TYR A 163 -11.48 2.90 3.35
CA TYR A 163 -11.82 1.99 4.46
C TYR A 163 -10.69 1.94 5.49
N PHE A 164 -11.05 1.59 6.73
CA PHE A 164 -10.11 1.30 7.81
C PHE A 164 -10.35 -0.13 8.29
N ALA A 165 -9.34 -0.97 8.18
CA ALA A 165 -9.40 -2.38 8.56
C ALA A 165 -8.42 -2.66 9.69
N GLU A 166 -8.90 -3.17 10.81
CA GLU A 166 -8.12 -3.45 12.03
C GLU A 166 -7.43 -4.83 11.97
N SER A 167 -7.77 -5.65 10.97
CA SER A 167 -7.22 -6.98 10.82
C SER A 167 -7.12 -7.39 9.34
N LEU A 168 -6.30 -8.41 9.07
CA LEU A 168 -6.19 -8.99 7.74
C LEU A 168 -7.53 -9.61 7.28
N GLU A 169 -8.30 -10.21 8.19
CA GLU A 169 -9.63 -10.76 7.88
C GLU A 169 -10.56 -9.68 7.35
N LYS A 170 -10.52 -8.49 7.96
CA LYS A 170 -11.33 -7.37 7.49
C LYS A 170 -10.89 -6.87 6.10
N ILE A 171 -9.60 -6.85 5.82
CA ILE A 171 -9.07 -6.55 4.47
C ILE A 171 -9.61 -7.56 3.45
N LYS A 172 -9.56 -8.85 3.77
CA LYS A 172 -10.07 -9.93 2.91
C LYS A 172 -11.56 -9.78 2.61
N GLU A 173 -12.35 -9.34 3.58
CA GLU A 173 -13.78 -9.07 3.38
C GLU A 173 -14.04 -7.91 2.42
N LEU A 174 -13.25 -6.85 2.53
CA LEU A 174 -13.37 -5.63 1.70
C LEU A 174 -12.91 -5.85 0.25
N LEU A 175 -12.11 -6.90 0.00
CA LEU A 175 -11.56 -7.23 -1.32
C LEU A 175 -12.26 -8.43 -1.99
N LYS A 176 -13.36 -8.91 -1.46
CA LYS A 176 -14.24 -9.93 -2.09
C LYS A 176 -15.15 -9.29 -3.12
#